data_3539cc3f1abb73966f68bab4130a2d2c
#
_entry.id   3539cc3f1abb73966f68bab4130a2d2c
#
_cell.length_a   1.000
_cell.length_b   1.000
_cell.length_c   1.000
_cell.angle_alpha   90.00
_cell.angle_beta   90.00
_cell.angle_gamma   90.00
#
_symmetry.space_group_name_H-M   'P 1'
#
loop_
_entity.id
_entity.type
_entity.pdbx_description
1 polymer ?
#
loop_
_entity_poly.entity_id
_entity_poly.type
_entity_poly.pdbx_seq_one_letter_code
_entity_poly.pdbx_strand_id
1 'polypeptide(L)'
;MKIVVQKFGGTSVATPQLREMVADRIEEAREEDYGVVVVVSAMGRTGDPYATDTLKNLALKVCPDSTLRELDLIMSCGEIISSVVMANTLQARGIPARAMTGFQAGMLTDEEFSQAEVSSCKPDKILEVLQGGEVVIAAGFQGISENKEITTLGRGGSDTSAVILGAALNAEKVEIFTDVSGVMTADPKLLEEARIIDHLTYSEVCHMAYEGAKVIHPPAVEIAMQHNVSLVIKNPAESGRGTLINNEYSEQKGFHKRKRIITGIAHADDLVQLKVKLPPDGSISELDLFQQLADAKISIDMITVFPEVKVFSIQQPLLAKGEKLLKEMKVDYEVIKGCAKVSVIGVAMRNIPGVMAQVVKALNQQEIKILQTGDSNISISLLMEEKDLKRAIKALHDHFELGKVREIPAETF
;
A
#
# COMPACT_ATOMS: atom_id res chain seq x y z
N MET A 1 6.53 26.24 14.57
CA MET A 1 5.37 25.95 13.67
C MET A 1 5.27 24.45 13.58
N LYS A 2 4.14 23.87 13.92
CA LYS A 2 3.84 22.47 13.67
C LYS A 2 3.58 22.26 12.18
N ILE A 3 4.02 21.17 11.61
CA ILE A 3 3.83 20.88 10.18
C ILE A 3 3.04 19.60 10.03
N VAL A 4 2.08 19.60 9.11
CA VAL A 4 1.37 18.41 8.64
C VAL A 4 1.59 18.26 7.14
N VAL A 5 1.82 17.04 6.70
CA VAL A 5 1.84 16.69 5.27
C VAL A 5 0.55 15.95 4.94
N GLN A 6 -0.19 16.44 3.96
CA GLN A 6 -1.45 15.84 3.51
C GLN A 6 -1.30 15.33 2.07
N LYS A 7 -1.50 14.05 1.83
CA LYS A 7 -1.43 13.48 0.47
C LYS A 7 -2.84 13.18 -0.05
N PHE A 8 -3.12 13.62 -1.27
CA PHE A 8 -4.37 13.33 -1.96
C PHE A 8 -4.13 12.56 -3.26
N GLY A 9 -4.83 11.43 -3.42
CA GLY A 9 -4.77 10.62 -4.63
C GLY A 9 -5.44 11.29 -5.83
N GLY A 10 -5.13 10.82 -7.04
CA GLY A 10 -5.64 11.41 -8.28
C GLY A 10 -7.17 11.48 -8.37
N THR A 11 -7.85 10.48 -7.83
CA THR A 11 -9.33 10.47 -7.75
C THR A 11 -9.89 11.54 -6.82
N SER A 12 -9.17 11.92 -5.77
CA SER A 12 -9.59 12.96 -4.81
C SER A 12 -9.49 14.38 -5.38
N VAL A 13 -8.72 14.58 -6.44
CA VAL A 13 -8.51 15.90 -7.10
C VAL A 13 -9.07 15.97 -8.52
N ALA A 14 -9.79 14.92 -8.97
CA ALA A 14 -10.23 14.77 -10.36
C ALA A 14 -11.24 15.84 -10.80
N THR A 15 -12.20 16.19 -9.95
CA THR A 15 -13.27 17.13 -10.29
C THR A 15 -13.23 18.40 -9.43
N PRO A 16 -13.85 19.52 -9.87
CA PRO A 16 -13.93 20.71 -9.04
C PRO A 16 -14.54 20.44 -7.65
N GLN A 17 -15.61 19.64 -7.57
CA GLN A 17 -16.29 19.33 -6.31
C GLN A 17 -15.37 18.57 -5.35
N LEU A 18 -14.58 17.61 -5.85
CA LEU A 18 -13.63 16.86 -5.05
C LEU A 18 -12.48 17.76 -4.57
N ARG A 19 -12.02 18.69 -5.40
CA ARG A 19 -10.99 19.66 -4.98
C ARG A 19 -11.48 20.63 -3.91
N GLU A 20 -12.78 21.00 -3.92
CA GLU A 20 -13.37 21.76 -2.81
C GLU A 20 -13.33 20.98 -1.49
N MET A 21 -13.66 19.68 -1.51
CA MET A 21 -13.54 18.82 -0.32
C MET A 21 -12.09 18.69 0.17
N VAL A 22 -11.12 18.64 -0.75
CA VAL A 22 -9.70 18.68 -0.40
C VAL A 22 -9.33 20.02 0.24
N ALA A 23 -9.84 21.13 -0.30
CA ALA A 23 -9.61 22.46 0.24
C ALA A 23 -10.17 22.57 1.68
N ASP A 24 -11.34 21.98 1.97
CA ASP A 24 -11.89 21.93 3.34
C ASP A 24 -10.93 21.24 4.31
N ARG A 25 -10.33 20.10 3.92
CA ARG A 25 -9.34 19.39 4.79
C ARG A 25 -8.07 20.21 5.03
N ILE A 26 -7.62 20.94 4.02
CA ILE A 26 -6.46 21.84 4.13
C ILE A 26 -6.78 23.01 5.08
N GLU A 27 -7.97 23.58 4.95
CA GLU A 27 -8.43 24.70 5.78
C GLU A 27 -8.57 24.27 7.24
N GLU A 28 -9.17 23.12 7.54
CA GLU A 28 -9.22 22.52 8.87
C GLU A 28 -7.83 22.38 9.51
N ALA A 29 -6.85 21.87 8.78
CA ALA A 29 -5.49 21.75 9.30
C ALA A 29 -4.84 23.12 9.58
N ARG A 30 -5.14 24.14 8.78
CA ARG A 30 -4.69 25.52 9.03
C ARG A 30 -5.35 26.14 10.25
N GLU A 31 -6.63 25.86 10.48
CA GLU A 31 -7.35 26.30 11.68
C GLU A 31 -6.79 25.66 12.97
N GLU A 32 -6.19 24.46 12.86
CA GLU A 32 -5.42 23.79 13.92
C GLU A 32 -3.98 24.35 14.07
N ASP A 33 -3.63 25.46 13.41
CA ASP A 33 -2.33 26.15 13.45
C ASP A 33 -1.15 25.35 12.86
N TYR A 34 -1.45 24.46 11.89
CA TYR A 34 -0.40 23.76 11.14
C TYR A 34 0.12 24.56 9.95
N GLY A 35 1.42 24.49 9.70
CA GLY A 35 2.00 24.69 8.38
C GLY A 35 1.65 23.49 7.48
N VAL A 36 0.88 23.73 6.44
CA VAL A 36 0.33 22.64 5.62
C VAL A 36 1.12 22.45 4.34
N VAL A 37 1.61 21.22 4.15
CA VAL A 37 2.21 20.76 2.88
C VAL A 37 1.31 19.71 2.27
N VAL A 38 0.87 19.94 1.06
CA VAL A 38 -0.02 19.05 0.31
C VAL A 38 0.77 18.35 -0.78
N VAL A 39 0.62 17.04 -0.89
CA VAL A 39 1.17 16.24 -1.99
C VAL A 39 0.03 15.72 -2.84
N VAL A 40 0.04 16.03 -4.13
CA VAL A 40 -1.00 15.59 -5.06
C VAL A 40 -0.47 14.60 -6.10
N SER A 41 -1.33 13.63 -6.46
CA SER A 41 -1.13 12.77 -7.63
C SER A 41 -1.73 13.42 -8.88
N ALA A 42 -1.40 12.91 -10.06
CA ALA A 42 -2.03 13.27 -11.33
C ALA A 42 -3.56 13.10 -11.25
N MET A 43 -4.32 14.03 -11.82
CA MET A 43 -5.78 14.06 -11.70
C MET A 43 -6.44 12.89 -12.45
N GLY A 44 -7.35 12.18 -11.77
CA GLY A 44 -8.23 11.18 -12.38
C GLY A 44 -7.65 9.75 -12.39
N ARG A 45 -8.19 8.94 -13.28
CA ARG A 45 -7.83 7.52 -13.54
C ARG A 45 -7.53 7.34 -15.02
N THR A 46 -7.03 6.16 -15.38
CA THR A 46 -6.81 5.80 -16.80
C THR A 46 -8.02 6.16 -17.68
N GLY A 47 -7.77 6.98 -18.70
CA GLY A 47 -8.79 7.54 -19.59
C GLY A 47 -9.10 9.02 -19.32
N ASP A 48 -8.87 9.54 -18.12
CA ASP A 48 -8.96 10.97 -17.85
C ASP A 48 -7.76 11.72 -18.45
N PRO A 49 -7.93 12.97 -18.93
CA PRO A 49 -6.93 13.65 -19.76
C PRO A 49 -5.54 13.78 -19.15
N TYR A 50 -5.46 13.94 -17.82
CA TYR A 50 -4.22 14.25 -17.10
C TYR A 50 -3.72 13.10 -16.22
N ALA A 51 -4.36 11.93 -16.29
CA ALA A 51 -3.95 10.77 -15.53
C ALA A 51 -2.61 10.22 -16.04
N THR A 52 -1.77 9.74 -15.14
CA THR A 52 -0.43 9.22 -15.43
C THR A 52 -0.41 8.21 -16.57
N ASP A 53 -1.33 7.20 -16.55
CA ASP A 53 -1.43 6.20 -17.62
C ASP A 53 -1.88 6.79 -18.96
N THR A 54 -2.73 7.83 -18.95
CA THR A 54 -3.19 8.50 -20.17
C THR A 54 -2.03 9.25 -20.83
N LEU A 55 -1.22 9.95 -20.05
CA LEU A 55 -0.02 10.65 -20.51
C LEU A 55 1.03 9.66 -21.03
N LYS A 56 1.28 8.59 -20.29
CA LYS A 56 2.16 7.51 -20.74
C LYS A 56 1.72 6.92 -22.07
N ASN A 57 0.44 6.57 -22.19
CA ASN A 57 -0.12 6.00 -23.42
C ASN A 57 -0.09 6.97 -24.60
N LEU A 58 -0.14 8.29 -24.36
CA LEU A 58 0.03 9.29 -25.40
C LEU A 58 1.42 9.19 -26.06
N ALA A 59 2.49 9.06 -25.26
CA ALA A 59 3.85 8.88 -25.78
C ALA A 59 4.00 7.53 -26.50
N LEU A 60 3.53 6.44 -25.90
CA LEU A 60 3.65 5.09 -26.45
C LEU A 60 2.85 4.89 -27.75
N LYS A 61 1.77 5.63 -27.97
CA LYS A 61 1.05 5.64 -29.25
C LYS A 61 1.87 6.24 -30.39
N VAL A 62 2.75 7.20 -30.09
CA VAL A 62 3.64 7.83 -31.07
C VAL A 62 4.88 6.96 -31.29
N CYS A 63 5.49 6.50 -30.21
CA CYS A 63 6.67 5.64 -30.23
C CYS A 63 6.51 4.52 -29.20
N PRO A 64 6.17 3.28 -29.63
CA PRO A 64 6.02 2.14 -28.72
C PRO A 64 7.29 1.82 -27.91
N ASP A 65 8.47 2.11 -28.47
CA ASP A 65 9.79 1.91 -27.85
C ASP A 65 10.33 3.21 -27.22
N SER A 66 9.46 4.11 -26.76
CA SER A 66 9.86 5.33 -26.06
C SER A 66 10.74 5.02 -24.87
N THR A 67 11.82 5.79 -24.68
CA THR A 67 12.74 5.57 -23.56
C THR A 67 12.05 5.86 -22.22
N LEU A 68 12.51 5.21 -21.16
CA LEU A 68 11.96 5.43 -19.82
C LEU A 68 12.12 6.89 -19.37
N ARG A 69 13.21 7.56 -19.80
CA ARG A 69 13.46 9.00 -19.56
C ARG A 69 12.30 9.87 -20.11
N GLU A 70 11.91 9.64 -21.37
CA GLU A 70 10.81 10.42 -22.00
C GLU A 70 9.45 10.08 -21.35
N LEU A 71 9.27 8.82 -20.91
CA LEU A 71 8.07 8.43 -20.20
C LEU A 71 7.98 9.09 -18.82
N ASP A 72 9.10 9.19 -18.09
CA ASP A 72 9.13 9.89 -16.80
C ASP A 72 8.81 11.38 -16.96
N LEU A 73 9.41 12.01 -17.96
CA LEU A 73 9.18 13.43 -18.26
C LEU A 73 7.69 13.72 -18.55
N ILE A 74 7.06 12.92 -19.42
CA ILE A 74 5.64 13.16 -19.75
C ILE A 74 4.71 12.79 -18.59
N MET A 75 5.00 11.71 -17.85
CA MET A 75 4.17 11.31 -16.71
C MET A 75 4.20 12.38 -15.61
N SER A 76 5.37 12.96 -15.32
CA SER A 76 5.51 14.00 -14.28
C SER A 76 4.64 15.24 -14.52
N CYS A 77 4.28 15.53 -15.76
CA CYS A 77 3.38 16.64 -16.09
C CYS A 77 2.01 16.53 -15.44
N GLY A 78 1.52 15.31 -15.18
CA GLY A 78 0.22 15.09 -14.55
C GLY A 78 0.14 15.68 -13.15
N GLU A 79 1.15 15.43 -12.33
CA GLU A 79 1.25 15.96 -10.96
C GLU A 79 1.52 17.48 -10.95
N ILE A 80 2.28 18.00 -11.91
CA ILE A 80 2.52 19.43 -12.04
C ILE A 80 1.21 20.16 -12.35
N ILE A 81 0.42 19.65 -13.30
CA ILE A 81 -0.91 20.20 -13.62
C ILE A 81 -1.80 20.15 -12.37
N SER A 82 -1.84 19.02 -11.70
CA SER A 82 -2.64 18.81 -10.48
C SER A 82 -2.26 19.80 -9.37
N SER A 83 -0.96 20.01 -9.14
CA SER A 83 -0.49 20.93 -8.10
C SER A 83 -0.89 22.38 -8.38
N VAL A 84 -0.78 22.84 -9.64
CA VAL A 84 -1.18 24.19 -10.03
C VAL A 84 -2.69 24.37 -9.91
N VAL A 85 -3.49 23.41 -10.38
CA VAL A 85 -4.96 23.47 -10.30
C VAL A 85 -5.41 23.49 -8.84
N MET A 86 -4.78 22.70 -7.95
CA MET A 86 -5.12 22.69 -6.52
C MET A 86 -4.70 24.01 -5.84
N ALA A 87 -3.53 24.55 -6.14
CA ALA A 87 -3.10 25.86 -5.65
C ALA A 87 -4.07 26.96 -6.04
N ASN A 88 -4.51 26.97 -7.30
CA ASN A 88 -5.52 27.94 -7.79
C ASN A 88 -6.89 27.75 -7.11
N THR A 89 -7.29 26.53 -6.80
CA THR A 89 -8.51 26.23 -6.03
C THR A 89 -8.46 26.92 -4.65
N LEU A 90 -7.33 26.79 -3.94
CA LEU A 90 -7.13 27.46 -2.64
C LEU A 90 -7.09 28.99 -2.76
N GLN A 91 -6.36 29.50 -3.76
CA GLN A 91 -6.28 30.95 -4.01
C GLN A 91 -7.66 31.56 -4.32
N ALA A 92 -8.50 30.86 -5.05
CA ALA A 92 -9.89 31.28 -5.31
C ALA A 92 -10.73 31.37 -4.02
N ARG A 93 -10.38 30.62 -2.97
CA ARG A 93 -10.96 30.71 -1.62
C ARG A 93 -10.28 31.76 -0.72
N GLY A 94 -9.31 32.51 -1.24
CA GLY A 94 -8.54 33.49 -0.48
C GLY A 94 -7.44 32.87 0.40
N ILE A 95 -7.11 31.59 0.20
CA ILE A 95 -6.06 30.89 0.92
C ILE A 95 -4.76 31.00 0.10
N PRO A 96 -3.70 31.69 0.61
CA PRO A 96 -2.43 31.77 -0.07
C PRO A 96 -1.82 30.37 -0.25
N ALA A 97 -1.49 30.02 -1.49
CA ALA A 97 -0.96 28.69 -1.82
C ALA A 97 0.05 28.77 -2.96
N ARG A 98 1.04 27.90 -2.95
CA ARG A 98 2.10 27.83 -3.96
C ARG A 98 2.33 26.41 -4.45
N ALA A 99 2.19 26.20 -5.77
CA ALA A 99 2.55 24.95 -6.42
C ALA A 99 4.07 24.80 -6.53
N MET A 100 4.56 23.58 -6.33
CA MET A 100 5.96 23.20 -6.47
C MET A 100 6.11 21.87 -7.21
N THR A 101 7.08 21.76 -8.09
CA THR A 101 7.54 20.47 -8.63
C THR A 101 8.28 19.67 -7.55
N GLY A 102 8.48 18.36 -7.78
CA GLY A 102 9.27 17.53 -6.86
C GLY A 102 10.69 18.09 -6.62
N PHE A 103 11.32 18.63 -7.67
CA PHE A 103 12.61 19.32 -7.56
C PHE A 103 12.54 20.56 -6.66
N GLN A 104 11.55 21.43 -6.86
CA GLN A 104 11.37 22.63 -6.04
C GLN A 104 11.03 22.29 -4.59
N ALA A 105 10.41 21.15 -4.36
CA ALA A 105 10.15 20.57 -3.04
C ALA A 105 11.43 19.93 -2.41
N GLY A 106 12.52 19.86 -3.17
CA GLY A 106 13.84 19.41 -2.68
C GLY A 106 14.12 17.92 -2.86
N MET A 107 13.33 17.18 -3.64
CA MET A 107 13.53 15.73 -3.86
C MET A 107 14.62 15.47 -4.90
N LEU A 108 15.75 14.91 -4.44
CA LEU A 108 16.81 14.36 -5.29
C LEU A 108 16.69 12.84 -5.36
N THR A 109 16.89 12.29 -6.56
CA THR A 109 16.81 10.86 -6.85
C THR A 109 18.07 10.32 -7.51
N ASP A 110 18.16 9.01 -7.63
CA ASP A 110 19.01 8.34 -8.61
C ASP A 110 18.44 8.48 -10.04
N GLU A 111 19.05 7.78 -11.02
CA GLU A 111 18.64 7.78 -12.44
C GLU A 111 17.98 6.47 -12.88
N GLU A 112 17.40 5.69 -11.96
CA GLU A 112 16.60 4.52 -12.28
C GLU A 112 15.21 4.95 -12.77
N PHE A 113 15.13 5.40 -14.03
CA PHE A 113 13.89 5.90 -14.62
C PHE A 113 12.72 4.94 -14.42
N SER A 114 11.55 5.48 -14.10
CA SER A 114 10.28 4.80 -13.78
C SER A 114 10.25 4.06 -12.43
N GLN A 115 11.37 3.95 -11.72
CA GLN A 115 11.49 3.31 -10.40
C GLN A 115 12.57 4.00 -9.55
N ALA A 116 12.77 5.31 -9.72
CA ALA A 116 13.79 6.06 -9.04
C ALA A 116 13.61 6.04 -7.51
N GLU A 117 14.72 5.94 -6.80
CA GLU A 117 14.78 6.06 -5.36
C GLU A 117 15.22 7.47 -4.93
N VAL A 118 14.59 8.00 -3.89
CA VAL A 118 14.98 9.32 -3.36
C VAL A 118 16.26 9.18 -2.54
N SER A 119 17.33 9.76 -3.03
CA SER A 119 18.63 9.76 -2.37
C SER A 119 18.75 10.80 -1.25
N SER A 120 18.06 11.94 -1.39
CA SER A 120 17.97 12.96 -0.35
C SER A 120 16.79 13.91 -0.58
N CYS A 121 16.36 14.58 0.50
CA CYS A 121 15.34 15.62 0.41
C CYS A 121 15.78 16.85 1.21
N LYS A 122 15.82 18.02 0.55
CA LYS A 122 16.19 19.31 1.16
C LYS A 122 15.01 20.27 1.06
N PRO A 123 14.17 20.37 2.11
CA PRO A 123 12.89 21.08 2.04
C PRO A 123 13.01 22.59 2.35
N ASP A 124 14.18 23.21 2.22
CA ASP A 124 14.43 24.62 2.60
C ASP A 124 13.43 25.56 1.94
N LYS A 125 13.12 25.33 0.66
CA LYS A 125 12.17 26.16 -0.08
C LYS A 125 10.74 26.01 0.43
N ILE A 126 10.36 24.83 0.88
CA ILE A 126 9.05 24.57 1.52
C ILE A 126 8.99 25.39 2.82
N LEU A 127 10.04 25.34 3.66
CA LEU A 127 10.08 26.07 4.92
C LEU A 127 9.96 27.59 4.72
N GLU A 128 10.64 28.15 3.71
CA GLU A 128 10.50 29.59 3.36
C GLU A 128 9.04 29.94 3.03
N VAL A 129 8.35 29.13 2.25
CA VAL A 129 6.98 29.38 1.81
C VAL A 129 5.99 29.26 2.98
N LEU A 130 6.16 28.22 3.81
CA LEU A 130 5.35 28.05 5.03
C LEU A 130 5.53 29.21 6.02
N GLN A 131 6.77 29.72 6.17
CA GLN A 131 7.05 30.91 7.00
C GLN A 131 6.36 32.16 6.45
N GLY A 132 6.17 32.24 5.13
CA GLY A 132 5.38 33.29 4.47
C GLY A 132 3.87 33.15 4.64
N GLY A 133 3.39 32.11 5.36
CA GLY A 133 1.95 31.87 5.59
C GLY A 133 1.22 31.23 4.40
N GLU A 134 1.94 30.75 3.39
CA GLU A 134 1.36 30.07 2.23
C GLU A 134 1.31 28.54 2.43
N VAL A 135 0.27 27.90 1.89
CA VAL A 135 0.19 26.44 1.76
C VAL A 135 1.08 25.98 0.59
N VAL A 136 1.86 24.93 0.81
CA VAL A 136 2.66 24.33 -0.28
C VAL A 136 1.90 23.19 -0.94
N ILE A 137 1.78 23.20 -2.27
CA ILE A 137 1.20 22.12 -3.06
C ILE A 137 2.30 21.47 -3.88
N ALA A 138 2.86 20.39 -3.40
CA ALA A 138 3.95 19.67 -4.06
C ALA A 138 3.40 18.63 -5.06
N ALA A 139 3.98 18.59 -6.24
CA ALA A 139 3.78 17.51 -7.19
C ALA A 139 4.44 16.24 -6.64
N GLY A 140 3.63 15.22 -6.31
CA GLY A 140 4.14 13.92 -5.87
C GLY A 140 4.75 13.10 -7.01
N PHE A 141 5.17 11.85 -6.71
CA PHE A 141 5.60 10.85 -7.70
C PHE A 141 6.92 11.17 -8.43
N GLN A 142 7.47 12.36 -8.32
CA GLN A 142 8.60 12.82 -9.11
C GLN A 142 9.73 13.42 -8.27
N GLY A 143 10.94 13.33 -8.79
CA GLY A 143 12.14 14.02 -8.30
C GLY A 143 13.03 14.47 -9.44
N ILE A 144 14.25 14.81 -9.12
CA ILE A 144 15.30 15.17 -10.08
C ILE A 144 16.58 14.45 -9.74
N SER A 145 17.29 13.95 -10.75
CA SER A 145 18.62 13.37 -10.56
C SER A 145 19.72 14.44 -10.43
N GLU A 146 20.92 14.03 -10.07
CA GLU A 146 22.08 14.91 -10.04
C GLU A 146 22.37 15.54 -11.41
N ASN A 147 22.09 14.81 -12.49
CA ASN A 147 22.22 15.29 -13.87
C ASN A 147 21.05 16.18 -14.31
N LYS A 148 20.14 16.54 -13.40
CA LYS A 148 18.98 17.39 -13.65
C LYS A 148 17.92 16.74 -14.56
N GLU A 149 17.88 15.43 -14.62
CA GLU A 149 16.84 14.68 -15.31
C GLU A 149 15.64 14.46 -14.37
N ILE A 150 14.43 14.62 -14.90
CA ILE A 150 13.21 14.33 -14.16
C ILE A 150 13.03 12.82 -14.11
N THR A 151 12.78 12.30 -12.92
CA THR A 151 12.57 10.88 -12.65
C THR A 151 11.25 10.65 -11.94
N THR A 152 10.70 9.44 -12.06
CA THR A 152 9.48 9.04 -11.35
C THR A 152 9.74 7.86 -10.40
N LEU A 153 9.03 7.88 -9.26
CA LEU A 153 9.26 6.95 -8.13
C LEU A 153 8.50 5.61 -8.26
N GLY A 154 7.90 5.35 -9.40
CA GLY A 154 7.12 4.13 -9.61
C GLY A 154 5.79 4.11 -8.85
N ARG A 155 5.20 2.91 -8.69
CA ARG A 155 3.90 2.75 -8.02
C ARG A 155 3.94 3.28 -6.59
N GLY A 156 2.85 3.95 -6.18
CA GLY A 156 2.76 4.53 -4.85
C GLY A 156 3.69 5.72 -4.61
N GLY A 157 4.34 6.22 -5.68
CA GLY A 157 5.35 7.28 -5.57
C GLY A 157 4.83 8.56 -4.92
N SER A 158 3.55 8.91 -5.02
CA SER A 158 3.01 10.08 -4.30
C SER A 158 2.88 9.84 -2.80
N ASP A 159 2.58 8.60 -2.35
CA ASP A 159 2.60 8.24 -0.93
C ASP A 159 4.04 8.32 -0.40
N THR A 160 4.98 7.77 -1.18
CA THR A 160 6.43 7.86 -0.91
C THR A 160 6.90 9.32 -0.81
N SER A 161 6.51 10.18 -1.76
CA SER A 161 6.82 11.61 -1.73
C SER A 161 6.33 12.28 -0.45
N ALA A 162 5.08 11.99 -0.04
CA ALA A 162 4.50 12.58 1.16
C ALA A 162 5.25 12.16 2.44
N VAL A 163 5.60 10.89 2.54
CA VAL A 163 6.34 10.37 3.70
C VAL A 163 7.75 10.94 3.77
N ILE A 164 8.46 11.02 2.64
CA ILE A 164 9.81 11.61 2.58
C ILE A 164 9.77 13.09 2.97
N LEU A 165 8.79 13.85 2.46
CA LEU A 165 8.60 15.25 2.86
C LEU A 165 8.25 15.35 4.35
N GLY A 166 7.40 14.46 4.86
CA GLY A 166 7.09 14.38 6.29
C GLY A 166 8.33 14.17 7.16
N ALA A 167 9.20 13.25 6.75
CA ALA A 167 10.48 12.98 7.43
C ALA A 167 11.43 14.18 7.36
N ALA A 168 11.63 14.75 6.17
CA ALA A 168 12.55 15.87 5.96
C ALA A 168 12.13 17.16 6.68
N LEU A 169 10.81 17.35 6.84
CA LEU A 169 10.21 18.51 7.53
C LEU A 169 10.03 18.29 9.03
N ASN A 170 10.34 17.12 9.57
CA ASN A 170 9.97 16.70 10.92
C ASN A 170 8.48 16.99 11.21
N ALA A 171 7.61 16.60 10.27
CA ALA A 171 6.19 16.80 10.38
C ALA A 171 5.61 16.01 11.56
N GLU A 172 4.61 16.56 12.25
CA GLU A 172 3.94 15.89 13.37
C GLU A 172 3.24 14.61 12.90
N LYS A 173 2.67 14.66 11.70
CA LYS A 173 2.03 13.51 11.05
C LYS A 173 2.00 13.69 9.53
N VAL A 174 1.85 12.58 8.83
CA VAL A 174 1.51 12.52 7.40
C VAL A 174 0.13 11.92 7.25
N GLU A 175 -0.81 12.67 6.71
CA GLU A 175 -2.18 12.21 6.45
C GLU A 175 -2.29 11.75 4.99
N ILE A 176 -2.60 10.47 4.79
CA ILE A 176 -2.83 9.88 3.47
C ILE A 176 -4.32 9.79 3.25
N PHE A 177 -4.84 10.64 2.39
CA PHE A 177 -6.24 10.63 2.00
C PHE A 177 -6.46 9.70 0.81
N THR A 178 -7.38 8.76 0.99
CA THR A 178 -7.72 7.73 0.02
C THR A 178 -9.24 7.51 -0.03
N ASP A 179 -9.72 6.57 -0.84
CA ASP A 179 -11.15 6.26 -0.99
C ASP A 179 -11.74 5.39 0.14
N VAL A 180 -10.94 5.09 1.17
CA VAL A 180 -11.39 4.38 2.37
C VAL A 180 -11.17 5.23 3.62
N SER A 181 -12.04 5.05 4.63
CA SER A 181 -12.03 5.84 5.87
C SER A 181 -10.92 5.45 6.86
N GLY A 182 -10.13 4.42 6.53
CA GLY A 182 -9.03 3.87 7.30
C GLY A 182 -8.75 2.43 6.92
N VAL A 183 -7.80 1.80 7.61
CA VAL A 183 -7.54 0.36 7.47
C VAL A 183 -8.62 -0.40 8.23
N MET A 184 -9.25 -1.37 7.58
CA MET A 184 -10.37 -2.11 8.16
C MET A 184 -9.98 -3.50 8.64
N THR A 185 -10.75 -4.05 9.56
CA THR A 185 -10.55 -5.40 10.13
C THR A 185 -10.72 -6.53 9.11
N ALA A 186 -11.42 -6.27 8.01
CA ALA A 186 -11.55 -7.11 6.82
C ALA A 186 -11.99 -6.22 5.65
N ASP A 187 -12.04 -6.76 4.42
CA ASP A 187 -12.58 -6.02 3.26
C ASP A 187 -14.09 -5.79 3.43
N PRO A 188 -14.56 -4.55 3.48
CA PRO A 188 -15.98 -4.22 3.65
C PRO A 188 -16.86 -4.68 2.48
N LYS A 189 -16.28 -4.93 1.30
CA LYS A 189 -17.00 -5.52 0.16
C LYS A 189 -17.38 -6.97 0.38
N LEU A 190 -16.62 -7.69 1.20
CA LEU A 190 -16.84 -9.08 1.54
C LEU A 190 -17.56 -9.25 2.89
N LEU A 191 -17.38 -8.30 3.82
CA LEU A 191 -17.93 -8.38 5.17
C LEU A 191 -18.41 -6.99 5.64
N GLU A 192 -19.73 -6.81 5.75
CA GLU A 192 -20.36 -5.55 6.17
C GLU A 192 -20.01 -5.17 7.63
N GLU A 193 -19.76 -6.16 8.48
CA GLU A 193 -19.39 -5.96 9.89
C GLU A 193 -17.92 -5.55 10.08
N ALA A 194 -17.14 -5.41 8.99
CA ALA A 194 -15.78 -4.89 9.05
C ALA A 194 -15.75 -3.46 9.63
N ARG A 195 -14.73 -3.17 10.44
CA ARG A 195 -14.59 -1.89 11.14
C ARG A 195 -13.23 -1.27 10.90
N ILE A 196 -13.16 0.04 11.01
CA ILE A 196 -11.90 0.78 11.00
C ILE A 196 -11.09 0.38 12.25
N ILE A 197 -9.82 0.14 12.04
CA ILE A 197 -8.83 -0.10 13.08
C ILE A 197 -8.24 1.26 13.48
N ASP A 198 -8.42 1.67 14.73
CA ASP A 198 -7.99 3.00 15.18
C ASP A 198 -6.46 3.15 15.13
N HIS A 199 -5.72 2.09 15.50
CA HIS A 199 -4.26 2.11 15.56
C HIS A 199 -3.64 0.81 15.08
N LEU A 200 -2.60 0.93 14.25
CA LEU A 200 -1.75 -0.15 13.74
C LEU A 200 -0.27 0.21 13.90
N THR A 201 0.58 -0.81 14.04
CA THR A 201 2.01 -0.65 13.86
C THR A 201 2.36 -0.64 12.37
N TYR A 202 3.52 -0.07 12.01
CA TYR A 202 4.01 -0.11 10.63
C TYR A 202 4.10 -1.56 10.10
N SER A 203 4.59 -2.48 10.91
CA SER A 203 4.71 -3.89 10.53
C SER A 203 3.36 -4.53 10.22
N GLU A 204 2.31 -4.27 11.01
CA GLU A 204 0.96 -4.79 10.74
C GLU A 204 0.43 -4.27 9.40
N VAL A 205 0.58 -2.96 9.14
CA VAL A 205 0.11 -2.36 7.88
C VAL A 205 0.86 -2.89 6.68
N CYS A 206 2.19 -3.03 6.74
CA CYS A 206 2.97 -3.64 5.67
C CYS A 206 2.49 -5.07 5.39
N HIS A 207 2.33 -5.89 6.43
CA HIS A 207 1.82 -7.25 6.25
C HIS A 207 0.40 -7.29 5.69
N MET A 208 -0.51 -6.44 6.19
CA MET A 208 -1.86 -6.33 5.63
C MET A 208 -1.83 -5.97 4.15
N ALA A 209 -0.97 -5.03 3.75
CA ALA A 209 -0.85 -4.60 2.36
C ALA A 209 -0.25 -5.69 1.44
N TYR A 210 0.78 -6.41 1.89
CA TYR A 210 1.37 -7.55 1.16
C TYR A 210 0.39 -8.73 1.05
N GLU A 211 -0.44 -8.94 2.07
CA GLU A 211 -1.46 -9.99 2.08
C GLU A 211 -2.75 -9.63 1.34
N GLY A 212 -2.84 -8.42 0.77
CA GLY A 212 -3.93 -8.03 -0.14
C GLY A 212 -4.78 -6.83 0.30
N ALA A 213 -4.64 -6.31 1.51
CA ALA A 213 -5.33 -5.09 1.96
C ALA A 213 -4.65 -3.83 1.39
N LYS A 214 -4.96 -3.47 0.16
CA LYS A 214 -4.29 -2.41 -0.62
C LYS A 214 -4.74 -1.00 -0.22
N VAL A 215 -4.55 -0.59 1.03
CA VAL A 215 -4.94 0.74 1.52
C VAL A 215 -3.82 1.77 1.34
N ILE A 216 -2.57 1.36 1.52
CA ILE A 216 -1.37 2.18 1.36
C ILE A 216 -0.25 1.36 0.73
N HIS A 217 0.65 2.02 0.01
CA HIS A 217 1.79 1.35 -0.63
C HIS A 217 2.86 0.97 0.40
N PRO A 218 3.26 -0.34 0.51
CA PRO A 218 4.20 -0.79 1.54
C PRO A 218 5.52 -0.01 1.60
N PRO A 219 6.23 0.31 0.50
CA PRO A 219 7.45 1.12 0.55
C PRO A 219 7.29 2.46 1.26
N ALA A 220 6.14 3.13 1.13
CA ALA A 220 5.90 4.38 1.87
C ALA A 220 5.81 4.13 3.39
N VAL A 221 5.21 3.01 3.81
CA VAL A 221 5.14 2.62 5.24
C VAL A 221 6.51 2.24 5.77
N GLU A 222 7.34 1.55 4.98
CA GLU A 222 8.71 1.19 5.35
C GLU A 222 9.58 2.44 5.57
N ILE A 223 9.47 3.45 4.69
CA ILE A 223 10.15 4.74 4.89
C ILE A 223 9.63 5.45 6.14
N ALA A 224 8.31 5.45 6.37
CA ALA A 224 7.72 6.01 7.58
C ALA A 224 8.26 5.33 8.86
N MET A 225 8.40 4.00 8.83
CA MET A 225 8.99 3.24 9.92
C MET A 225 10.46 3.60 10.16
N GLN A 226 11.27 3.72 9.10
CA GLN A 226 12.69 4.06 9.21
C GLN A 226 12.91 5.45 9.82
N HIS A 227 12.04 6.40 9.50
CA HIS A 227 12.13 7.79 9.97
C HIS A 227 11.20 8.10 11.15
N ASN A 228 10.50 7.10 11.69
CA ASN A 228 9.52 7.24 12.77
C ASN A 228 8.46 8.31 12.51
N VAL A 229 7.94 8.38 11.28
CA VAL A 229 6.92 9.34 10.85
C VAL A 229 5.54 8.76 11.10
N SER A 230 4.74 9.38 11.95
CA SER A 230 3.34 8.97 12.18
C SER A 230 2.50 9.17 10.91
N LEU A 231 1.80 8.11 10.48
CA LEU A 231 0.87 8.17 9.35
C LEU A 231 -0.58 8.12 9.84
N VAL A 232 -1.49 8.80 9.14
CA VAL A 232 -2.93 8.69 9.39
C VAL A 232 -3.62 8.44 8.06
N ILE A 233 -4.37 7.34 7.97
CA ILE A 233 -5.16 7.01 6.77
C ILE A 233 -6.57 7.54 6.96
N LYS A 234 -7.06 8.35 6.02
CA LYS A 234 -8.36 9.02 6.07
C LYS A 234 -9.08 9.02 4.72
N ASN A 235 -10.39 9.26 4.77
CA ASN A 235 -11.20 9.60 3.60
C ASN A 235 -11.44 11.11 3.56
N PRO A 236 -11.19 11.83 2.45
CA PRO A 236 -11.43 13.28 2.40
C PRO A 236 -12.91 13.65 2.54
N ALA A 237 -13.84 12.74 2.22
CA ALA A 237 -15.28 12.95 2.32
C ALA A 237 -15.85 12.77 3.73
N GLU A 238 -15.08 12.25 4.68
CA GLU A 238 -15.54 11.90 6.01
C GLU A 238 -14.73 12.64 7.09
N SER A 239 -15.41 13.08 8.16
CA SER A 239 -14.77 13.73 9.32
C SER A 239 -14.24 12.73 10.36
N GLY A 240 -14.03 11.47 9.97
CA GLY A 240 -13.53 10.41 10.85
C GLY A 240 -12.06 10.59 11.24
N ARG A 241 -11.66 9.99 12.38
CA ARG A 241 -10.26 10.01 12.86
C ARG A 241 -9.32 9.19 11.97
N GLY A 242 -9.85 8.20 11.24
CA GLY A 242 -9.06 7.30 10.40
C GLY A 242 -8.28 6.26 11.20
N THR A 243 -7.20 5.75 10.61
CA THR A 243 -6.27 4.81 11.24
C THR A 243 -4.93 5.48 11.47
N LEU A 244 -4.50 5.57 12.74
CA LEU A 244 -3.15 6.02 13.11
C LEU A 244 -2.16 4.86 12.96
N ILE A 245 -1.01 5.12 12.35
CA ILE A 245 0.06 4.14 12.13
C ILE A 245 1.36 4.70 12.72
N ASN A 246 1.83 4.10 13.81
CA ASN A 246 3.14 4.38 14.41
C ASN A 246 3.52 3.26 15.39
N ASN A 247 4.69 3.36 16.02
CA ASN A 247 5.13 2.40 17.06
C ASN A 247 4.90 2.90 18.50
N GLU A 248 4.46 4.15 18.71
CA GLU A 248 4.44 4.79 20.03
C GLU A 248 3.43 4.16 21.00
N TYR A 249 2.35 3.58 20.47
CA TYR A 249 1.32 2.95 21.32
C TYR A 249 1.85 1.74 22.12
N SER A 250 2.95 1.13 21.68
CA SER A 250 3.58 0.00 22.37
C SER A 250 4.45 0.43 23.56
N GLU A 251 4.93 1.69 23.58
CA GLU A 251 5.93 2.17 24.54
C GLU A 251 5.33 2.96 25.70
N GLN A 252 4.26 3.73 25.48
CA GLN A 252 3.71 4.67 26.46
C GLN A 252 2.84 4.05 27.56
N LYS A 253 2.30 2.85 27.39
CA LYS A 253 1.49 2.16 28.41
C LYS A 253 2.16 0.90 28.86
N GLY A 254 3.06 1.05 29.85
CA GLY A 254 3.73 -0.06 30.51
C GLY A 254 2.82 -1.24 30.80
N PHE A 255 3.28 -2.45 30.42
CA PHE A 255 2.76 -3.78 30.78
C PHE A 255 1.29 -4.12 30.47
N HIS A 256 0.50 -3.29 29.82
CA HIS A 256 -0.81 -3.72 29.36
C HIS A 256 -0.65 -4.52 28.06
N LYS A 257 -0.53 -5.85 28.20
CA LYS A 257 -0.65 -6.80 27.09
C LYS A 257 -1.82 -6.36 26.21
N ARG A 258 -1.56 -6.15 24.89
CA ARG A 258 -2.63 -6.04 23.91
C ARG A 258 -3.60 -7.20 24.15
N LYS A 259 -4.84 -6.91 24.51
CA LYS A 259 -5.88 -7.93 24.71
C LYS A 259 -6.25 -8.64 23.40
N ARG A 260 -5.83 -8.10 22.26
CA ARG A 260 -6.18 -8.60 20.91
C ARG A 260 -4.95 -9.22 20.28
N ILE A 261 -5.00 -10.55 20.07
CA ILE A 261 -3.96 -11.31 19.39
C ILE A 261 -4.02 -11.04 17.89
N ILE A 262 -5.26 -10.98 17.33
CA ILE A 262 -5.53 -10.77 15.92
C ILE A 262 -6.05 -9.34 15.72
N THR A 263 -5.48 -8.66 14.74
CA THR A 263 -5.79 -7.26 14.42
C THR A 263 -6.74 -7.14 13.24
N GLY A 264 -6.56 -7.99 12.21
CA GLY A 264 -7.37 -7.96 11.00
C GLY A 264 -7.18 -9.19 10.14
N ILE A 265 -7.95 -9.23 9.06
CA ILE A 265 -7.96 -10.29 8.06
C ILE A 265 -7.76 -9.65 6.69
N ALA A 266 -6.71 -10.06 5.98
CA ALA A 266 -6.50 -9.73 4.58
C ALA A 266 -6.83 -10.94 3.69
N HIS A 267 -6.99 -10.71 2.40
CA HIS A 267 -7.20 -11.78 1.44
C HIS A 267 -6.57 -11.47 0.09
N ALA A 268 -6.29 -12.52 -0.66
CA ALA A 268 -5.94 -12.45 -2.07
C ALA A 268 -6.74 -13.52 -2.81
N ASP A 269 -7.38 -13.13 -3.88
CA ASP A 269 -8.15 -13.98 -4.78
C ASP A 269 -7.36 -14.25 -6.09
N ASP A 270 -8.01 -14.95 -7.03
CA ASP A 270 -7.44 -15.24 -8.34
C ASP A 270 -6.10 -15.99 -8.29
N LEU A 271 -5.99 -16.96 -7.38
CA LEU A 271 -4.81 -17.78 -7.16
C LEU A 271 -4.96 -19.19 -7.75
N VAL A 272 -3.81 -19.77 -8.06
CA VAL A 272 -3.70 -21.16 -8.51
C VAL A 272 -2.62 -21.86 -7.69
N GLN A 273 -2.92 -23.04 -7.15
CA GLN A 273 -1.90 -23.90 -6.53
C GLN A 273 -1.29 -24.83 -7.56
N LEU A 274 0.03 -24.89 -7.56
CA LEU A 274 0.82 -25.82 -8.33
C LEU A 274 1.50 -26.81 -7.38
N LYS A 275 1.41 -28.12 -7.72
CA LYS A 275 2.15 -29.19 -7.04
C LYS A 275 3.07 -29.82 -8.07
N VAL A 276 4.35 -29.62 -7.94
CA VAL A 276 5.38 -30.06 -8.89
C VAL A 276 6.17 -31.20 -8.28
N LYS A 277 6.25 -32.33 -8.98
CA LYS A 277 7.08 -33.47 -8.60
C LYS A 277 8.36 -33.45 -9.43
N LEU A 278 9.51 -33.39 -8.77
CA LEU A 278 10.79 -33.44 -9.44
C LEU A 278 11.20 -34.90 -9.72
N PRO A 279 11.93 -35.15 -10.81
CA PRO A 279 12.43 -36.48 -11.12
C PRO A 279 13.32 -37.04 -10.01
N PRO A 280 13.13 -38.27 -9.58
CA PRO A 280 13.92 -38.88 -8.48
C PRO A 280 15.37 -39.13 -8.84
N ASP A 281 15.72 -39.14 -10.13
CA ASP A 281 17.09 -39.32 -10.65
C ASP A 281 17.97 -38.06 -10.51
N GLY A 282 17.39 -36.94 -10.01
CA GLY A 282 18.11 -35.68 -9.83
C GLY A 282 18.43 -34.93 -11.12
N SER A 283 17.84 -35.35 -12.26
CA SER A 283 18.04 -34.68 -13.57
C SER A 283 17.56 -33.21 -13.58
N ILE A 284 16.66 -32.86 -12.70
CA ILE A 284 16.16 -31.49 -12.45
C ILE A 284 16.16 -31.25 -10.94
N SER A 285 16.89 -30.25 -10.52
CA SER A 285 16.99 -29.85 -9.12
C SER A 285 15.93 -28.82 -8.72
N GLU A 286 15.79 -28.58 -7.43
CA GLU A 286 14.96 -27.48 -6.90
C GLU A 286 15.46 -26.12 -7.40
N LEU A 287 16.77 -25.95 -7.47
CA LEU A 287 17.39 -24.73 -7.99
C LEU A 287 16.97 -24.47 -9.43
N ASP A 288 16.99 -25.51 -10.29
CA ASP A 288 16.59 -25.38 -11.69
C ASP A 288 15.13 -24.93 -11.80
N LEU A 289 14.21 -25.52 -11.00
CA LEU A 289 12.81 -25.15 -10.99
C LEU A 289 12.62 -23.68 -10.61
N PHE A 290 13.20 -23.25 -9.48
CA PHE A 290 12.98 -21.89 -8.99
C PHE A 290 13.70 -20.84 -9.83
N GLN A 291 14.89 -21.15 -10.37
CA GLN A 291 15.61 -20.27 -11.29
C GLN A 291 14.81 -20.06 -12.58
N GLN A 292 14.26 -21.12 -13.17
CA GLN A 292 13.42 -21.00 -14.37
C GLN A 292 12.14 -20.20 -14.14
N LEU A 293 11.50 -20.34 -12.98
CA LEU A 293 10.35 -19.51 -12.60
C LEU A 293 10.74 -18.03 -12.45
N ALA A 294 11.88 -17.75 -11.83
CA ALA A 294 12.41 -16.40 -11.67
C ALA A 294 12.75 -15.75 -13.02
N ASP A 295 13.49 -16.46 -13.90
CA ASP A 295 13.85 -16.00 -15.25
C ASP A 295 12.60 -15.74 -16.10
N ALA A 296 11.56 -16.54 -15.88
CA ALA A 296 10.25 -16.33 -16.48
C ALA A 296 9.45 -15.20 -15.81
N LYS A 297 9.98 -14.48 -14.80
CA LYS A 297 9.26 -13.45 -14.04
C LYS A 297 7.92 -13.94 -13.48
N ILE A 298 7.87 -15.18 -13.00
CA ILE A 298 6.73 -15.77 -12.30
C ILE A 298 7.01 -15.63 -10.81
N SER A 299 6.30 -14.73 -10.16
CA SER A 299 6.32 -14.60 -8.70
C SER A 299 5.52 -15.74 -8.07
N ILE A 300 6.10 -16.39 -7.07
CA ILE A 300 5.47 -17.46 -6.30
C ILE A 300 5.09 -16.95 -4.92
N ASP A 301 3.98 -17.49 -4.39
CA ASP A 301 3.49 -17.21 -3.03
C ASP A 301 3.25 -18.55 -2.33
N MET A 302 3.18 -18.56 -1.00
CA MET A 302 2.87 -19.72 -0.15
C MET A 302 3.65 -20.99 -0.55
N ILE A 303 4.97 -20.92 -0.58
CA ILE A 303 5.79 -22.05 -0.95
C ILE A 303 5.95 -23.06 0.20
N THR A 304 5.78 -24.36 -0.11
CA THR A 304 6.11 -25.48 0.78
C THR A 304 6.94 -26.51 0.02
N VAL A 305 8.11 -26.82 0.52
CA VAL A 305 9.06 -27.73 -0.10
C VAL A 305 9.07 -29.04 0.68
N PHE A 306 8.56 -30.12 0.09
CA PHE A 306 8.72 -31.49 0.55
C PHE A 306 9.78 -32.22 -0.29
N PRO A 307 10.39 -33.29 0.18
CA PRO A 307 11.38 -34.04 -0.60
C PRO A 307 10.89 -34.42 -2.00
N GLU A 308 9.66 -34.91 -2.12
CA GLU A 308 9.10 -35.43 -3.37
C GLU A 308 8.25 -34.42 -4.15
N VAL A 309 7.68 -33.40 -3.49
CA VAL A 309 6.76 -32.46 -4.11
C VAL A 309 7.03 -31.05 -3.64
N LYS A 310 6.98 -30.09 -4.58
CA LYS A 310 7.04 -28.66 -4.32
C LYS A 310 5.65 -28.07 -4.52
N VAL A 311 5.10 -27.44 -3.50
CA VAL A 311 3.75 -26.88 -3.53
C VAL A 311 3.87 -25.37 -3.38
N PHE A 312 3.30 -24.63 -4.32
CA PHE A 312 3.31 -23.15 -4.27
C PHE A 312 2.09 -22.59 -5.01
N SER A 313 1.76 -21.35 -4.73
CA SER A 313 0.71 -20.62 -5.45
C SER A 313 1.29 -19.54 -6.34
N ILE A 314 0.58 -19.25 -7.43
CA ILE A 314 0.83 -18.16 -8.36
C ILE A 314 -0.47 -17.45 -8.70
N GLN A 315 -0.39 -16.23 -9.22
CA GLN A 315 -1.55 -15.52 -9.76
C GLN A 315 -2.09 -16.24 -11.01
N GLN A 316 -3.41 -16.34 -11.13
CA GLN A 316 -4.08 -17.01 -12.26
C GLN A 316 -3.62 -16.53 -13.66
N PRO A 317 -3.37 -15.22 -13.91
CA PRO A 317 -2.89 -14.75 -15.20
C PRO A 317 -1.51 -15.33 -15.60
N LEU A 318 -0.71 -15.77 -14.62
CA LEU A 318 0.61 -16.37 -14.89
C LEU A 318 0.55 -17.88 -15.16
N LEU A 319 -0.62 -18.53 -15.00
CA LEU A 319 -0.77 -19.97 -15.13
C LEU A 319 -0.32 -20.50 -16.48
N ALA A 320 -0.79 -19.89 -17.58
CA ALA A 320 -0.43 -20.37 -18.92
C ALA A 320 1.10 -20.36 -19.16
N LYS A 321 1.77 -19.34 -18.63
CA LYS A 321 3.24 -19.23 -18.70
C LYS A 321 3.92 -20.28 -17.81
N GLY A 322 3.41 -20.49 -16.60
CA GLY A 322 3.89 -21.52 -15.68
C GLY A 322 3.75 -22.93 -16.23
N GLU A 323 2.56 -23.29 -16.76
CA GLU A 323 2.34 -24.59 -17.37
C GLU A 323 3.24 -24.86 -18.58
N LYS A 324 3.48 -23.83 -19.43
CA LYS A 324 4.41 -23.93 -20.54
C LYS A 324 5.81 -24.27 -20.06
N LEU A 325 6.30 -23.55 -19.05
CA LEU A 325 7.62 -23.77 -18.45
C LEU A 325 7.76 -25.19 -17.89
N LEU A 326 6.79 -25.65 -17.08
CA LEU A 326 6.83 -26.97 -16.46
C LEU A 326 6.80 -28.10 -17.50
N LYS A 327 6.07 -27.92 -18.61
CA LYS A 327 6.09 -28.87 -19.77
C LYS A 327 7.44 -28.90 -20.46
N GLU A 328 8.08 -27.75 -20.67
CA GLU A 328 9.44 -27.67 -21.27
C GLU A 328 10.47 -28.33 -20.36
N MET A 329 10.33 -28.21 -19.05
CA MET A 329 11.17 -28.90 -18.06
C MET A 329 10.87 -30.41 -17.96
N LYS A 330 9.76 -30.88 -18.51
CA LYS A 330 9.32 -32.31 -18.46
C LYS A 330 9.14 -32.83 -17.03
N VAL A 331 8.64 -31.99 -16.14
CA VAL A 331 8.29 -32.36 -14.75
C VAL A 331 6.81 -32.68 -14.65
N ASP A 332 6.45 -33.63 -13.76
CA ASP A 332 5.06 -33.89 -13.42
C ASP A 332 4.48 -32.82 -12.52
N TYR A 333 3.26 -32.36 -12.82
CA TYR A 333 2.61 -31.35 -12.00
C TYR A 333 1.09 -31.51 -11.96
N GLU A 334 0.51 -31.04 -10.87
CA GLU A 334 -0.94 -30.90 -10.69
C GLU A 334 -1.29 -29.43 -10.52
N VAL A 335 -2.46 -29.02 -11.04
CA VAL A 335 -2.97 -27.65 -10.96
C VAL A 335 -4.31 -27.63 -10.24
N ILE A 336 -4.44 -26.83 -9.19
CA ILE A 336 -5.70 -26.54 -8.53
C ILE A 336 -6.02 -25.07 -8.80
N LYS A 337 -7.06 -24.83 -9.61
CA LYS A 337 -7.55 -23.50 -9.98
C LYS A 337 -8.63 -23.02 -9.01
N GLY A 338 -8.93 -21.70 -9.07
CA GLY A 338 -9.98 -21.10 -8.24
C GLY A 338 -9.63 -21.17 -6.75
N CYS A 339 -8.41 -20.77 -6.42
CA CYS A 339 -7.93 -20.69 -5.05
C CYS A 339 -7.94 -19.23 -4.58
N ALA A 340 -8.16 -19.05 -3.28
CA ALA A 340 -7.98 -17.78 -2.59
C ALA A 340 -7.16 -17.99 -1.32
N LYS A 341 -6.44 -16.95 -0.92
CA LYS A 341 -5.69 -16.90 0.32
C LYS A 341 -6.39 -15.99 1.32
N VAL A 342 -6.55 -16.46 2.55
CA VAL A 342 -6.99 -15.66 3.69
C VAL A 342 -5.86 -15.59 4.70
N SER A 343 -5.48 -14.39 5.10
CA SER A 343 -4.39 -14.14 6.04
C SER A 343 -4.91 -13.46 7.30
N VAL A 344 -4.76 -14.14 8.42
CA VAL A 344 -5.06 -13.62 9.76
C VAL A 344 -3.84 -12.87 10.25
N ILE A 345 -3.97 -11.59 10.57
CA ILE A 345 -2.86 -10.70 10.92
C ILE A 345 -2.96 -10.24 12.36
N GLY A 346 -1.81 -10.22 13.04
CA GLY A 346 -1.72 -9.76 14.43
C GLY A 346 -0.29 -9.72 14.92
N VAL A 347 -0.05 -9.12 16.09
CA VAL A 347 1.29 -8.96 16.65
C VAL A 347 1.70 -10.17 17.47
N ALA A 348 2.92 -10.65 17.24
CA ALA A 348 3.58 -11.69 18.05
C ALA A 348 2.82 -13.03 18.13
N MET A 349 2.07 -13.39 17.10
CA MET A 349 1.27 -14.63 17.08
C MET A 349 2.10 -15.89 17.27
N ARG A 350 3.35 -15.92 16.77
CA ARG A 350 4.27 -17.07 16.89
C ARG A 350 4.55 -17.47 18.34
N ASN A 351 4.50 -16.50 19.25
CA ASN A 351 4.80 -16.73 20.68
C ASN A 351 3.55 -17.08 21.51
N ILE A 352 2.37 -17.20 20.86
CA ILE A 352 1.11 -17.48 21.53
C ILE A 352 0.64 -18.88 21.13
N PRO A 353 0.76 -19.90 21.99
CA PRO A 353 0.28 -21.24 21.71
C PRO A 353 -1.23 -21.24 21.41
N GLY A 354 -1.63 -22.02 20.42
CA GLY A 354 -3.04 -22.29 20.14
C GLY A 354 -3.72 -21.33 19.15
N VAL A 355 -3.06 -20.29 18.63
CA VAL A 355 -3.66 -19.40 17.60
C VAL A 355 -4.05 -20.19 16.36
N MET A 356 -3.15 -21.03 15.84
CA MET A 356 -3.45 -21.88 14.69
C MET A 356 -4.60 -22.84 14.96
N ALA A 357 -4.67 -23.40 16.18
CA ALA A 357 -5.79 -24.29 16.56
C ALA A 357 -7.14 -23.55 16.55
N GLN A 358 -7.18 -22.28 16.97
CA GLN A 358 -8.38 -21.45 16.91
C GLN A 358 -8.77 -21.13 15.47
N VAL A 359 -7.81 -20.82 14.60
CA VAL A 359 -8.03 -20.59 13.17
C VAL A 359 -8.63 -21.84 12.51
N VAL A 360 -8.01 -23.01 12.70
CA VAL A 360 -8.49 -24.28 12.17
C VAL A 360 -9.88 -24.61 12.71
N LYS A 361 -10.12 -24.38 14.00
CA LYS A 361 -11.44 -24.61 14.62
C LYS A 361 -12.53 -23.76 13.96
N ALA A 362 -12.27 -22.46 13.73
CA ALA A 362 -13.21 -21.56 13.11
C ALA A 362 -13.59 -22.01 11.67
N LEU A 363 -12.59 -22.44 10.89
CA LEU A 363 -12.81 -22.92 9.52
C LEU A 363 -13.49 -24.30 9.46
N ASN A 364 -13.09 -25.23 10.33
CA ASN A 364 -13.70 -26.56 10.40
C ASN A 364 -15.18 -26.51 10.78
N GLN A 365 -15.60 -25.56 11.63
CA GLN A 365 -17.02 -25.35 11.96
C GLN A 365 -17.86 -24.94 10.74
N GLN A 366 -17.23 -24.44 9.70
CA GLN A 366 -17.84 -24.08 8.43
C GLN A 366 -17.55 -25.10 7.32
N GLU A 367 -16.95 -26.25 7.65
CA GLU A 367 -16.57 -27.29 6.69
C GLU A 367 -15.65 -26.78 5.56
N ILE A 368 -14.82 -25.78 5.86
CA ILE A 368 -13.88 -25.18 4.90
C ILE A 368 -12.58 -25.97 4.90
N LYS A 369 -12.20 -26.46 3.72
CA LYS A 369 -10.98 -27.24 3.53
C LYS A 369 -9.77 -26.30 3.32
N ILE A 370 -8.75 -26.46 4.15
CA ILE A 370 -7.46 -25.78 3.99
C ILE A 370 -6.62 -26.61 3.01
N LEU A 371 -6.14 -25.98 1.93
CA LEU A 371 -5.28 -26.59 0.90
C LEU A 371 -3.79 -26.47 1.25
N GLN A 372 -3.40 -25.32 1.83
CA GLN A 372 -2.03 -25.04 2.25
C GLN A 372 -2.04 -23.99 3.35
N THR A 373 -1.01 -24.00 4.18
CA THR A 373 -0.79 -22.98 5.23
C THR A 373 0.59 -22.39 5.08
N GLY A 374 0.72 -21.12 5.45
CA GLY A 374 1.98 -20.42 5.64
C GLY A 374 1.88 -19.57 6.91
N ASP A 375 2.96 -19.48 7.68
CA ASP A 375 2.98 -18.66 8.88
C ASP A 375 4.22 -17.78 8.96
N SER A 376 4.05 -16.64 9.61
CA SER A 376 5.11 -15.71 9.98
C SER A 376 4.94 -15.27 11.43
N ASN A 377 5.77 -14.33 11.88
CA ASN A 377 5.61 -13.75 13.22
C ASN A 377 4.31 -12.93 13.37
N ILE A 378 3.74 -12.47 12.26
CA ILE A 378 2.66 -11.46 12.20
C ILE A 378 1.44 -11.97 11.46
N SER A 379 1.56 -13.05 10.66
CA SER A 379 0.45 -13.58 9.86
C SER A 379 0.38 -15.11 9.89
N ILE A 380 -0.85 -15.62 9.77
CA ILE A 380 -1.17 -17.00 9.42
C ILE A 380 -1.99 -16.95 8.15
N SER A 381 -1.42 -17.46 7.05
CA SER A 381 -2.03 -17.46 5.73
C SER A 381 -2.54 -18.86 5.38
N LEU A 382 -3.72 -18.94 4.80
CA LEU A 382 -4.46 -20.18 4.52
C LEU A 382 -4.95 -20.11 3.08
N LEU A 383 -4.53 -21.07 2.27
CA LEU A 383 -5.05 -21.27 0.93
C LEU A 383 -6.28 -22.17 0.97
N MET A 384 -7.33 -21.81 0.25
CA MET A 384 -8.60 -22.55 0.18
C MET A 384 -9.22 -22.38 -1.19
N GLU A 385 -10.35 -23.06 -1.44
CA GLU A 385 -11.15 -22.82 -2.63
C GLU A 385 -11.79 -21.43 -2.56
N GLU A 386 -11.74 -20.67 -3.66
CA GLU A 386 -12.23 -19.28 -3.74
C GLU A 386 -13.70 -19.14 -3.36
N LYS A 387 -14.53 -20.16 -3.67
CA LYS A 387 -15.95 -20.20 -3.27
C LYS A 387 -16.18 -20.09 -1.76
N ASP A 388 -15.17 -20.46 -0.95
CA ASP A 388 -15.24 -20.45 0.51
C ASP A 388 -14.70 -19.14 1.13
N LEU A 389 -14.11 -18.26 0.33
CA LEU A 389 -13.43 -17.04 0.77
C LEU A 389 -14.28 -16.19 1.72
N LYS A 390 -15.51 -15.83 1.28
CA LYS A 390 -16.41 -14.99 2.08
C LYS A 390 -16.80 -15.65 3.40
N ARG A 391 -17.06 -16.96 3.38
CA ARG A 391 -17.41 -17.75 4.58
C ARG A 391 -16.25 -17.82 5.55
N ALA A 392 -15.02 -18.01 5.03
CA ALA A 392 -13.81 -18.07 5.82
C ALA A 392 -13.52 -16.73 6.52
N ILE A 393 -13.59 -15.62 5.78
CA ILE A 393 -13.41 -14.27 6.35
C ILE A 393 -14.42 -14.04 7.48
N LYS A 394 -15.70 -14.32 7.24
CA LYS A 394 -16.75 -14.15 8.25
C LYS A 394 -16.50 -15.02 9.48
N ALA A 395 -16.22 -16.31 9.30
CA ALA A 395 -15.98 -17.24 10.40
C ALA A 395 -14.79 -16.83 11.28
N LEU A 396 -13.70 -16.39 10.67
CA LEU A 396 -12.51 -15.90 11.38
C LEU A 396 -12.79 -14.57 12.08
N HIS A 397 -13.46 -13.64 11.41
CA HIS A 397 -13.81 -12.33 11.96
C HIS A 397 -14.71 -12.45 13.20
N ASP A 398 -15.73 -13.30 13.13
CA ASP A 398 -16.64 -13.59 14.25
C ASP A 398 -15.92 -14.31 15.39
N HIS A 399 -15.10 -15.33 15.07
CA HIS A 399 -14.36 -16.11 16.05
C HIS A 399 -13.37 -15.25 16.87
N PHE A 400 -12.68 -14.33 16.23
CA PHE A 400 -11.73 -13.41 16.88
C PHE A 400 -12.38 -12.11 17.35
N GLU A 401 -13.73 -12.00 17.26
CA GLU A 401 -14.50 -10.84 17.72
C GLU A 401 -14.03 -9.51 17.14
N LEU A 402 -13.61 -9.51 15.86
CA LEU A 402 -13.02 -8.32 15.22
C LEU A 402 -14.03 -7.18 15.01
N GLY A 403 -15.34 -7.50 14.96
CA GLY A 403 -16.43 -6.54 14.85
C GLY A 403 -16.80 -5.80 16.14
N LYS A 404 -16.29 -6.20 17.32
CA LYS A 404 -16.65 -5.54 18.59
C LYS A 404 -15.94 -4.21 18.76
N VAL A 405 -16.69 -3.15 19.08
CA VAL A 405 -16.12 -1.84 19.45
C VAL A 405 -15.36 -1.96 20.75
N ARG A 406 -14.16 -1.42 20.80
CA ARG A 406 -13.44 -1.17 22.05
C ARG A 406 -13.20 0.33 22.15
N GLU A 407 -13.67 0.94 23.23
CA GLU A 407 -13.38 2.32 23.54
C GLU A 407 -11.89 2.48 23.83
N ILE A 408 -11.20 3.27 23.01
CA ILE A 408 -9.88 3.79 23.29
C ILE A 408 -10.11 5.17 23.96
N PRO A 409 -9.48 5.47 25.09
CA PRO A 409 -9.60 6.78 25.72
C PRO A 409 -9.22 7.90 24.74
N ALA A 410 -10.00 8.98 24.74
CA ALA A 410 -9.86 10.11 23.80
C ALA A 410 -8.50 10.85 23.89
N GLU A 411 -7.68 10.57 24.89
CA GLU A 411 -6.38 11.20 25.15
C GLU A 411 -5.21 10.64 24.31
N THR A 412 -5.49 9.76 23.33
CA THR A 412 -4.44 9.03 22.57
C THR A 412 -4.25 9.56 21.13
N PHE A 413 -5.00 10.62 20.74
CA PHE A 413 -4.94 11.20 19.40
C PHE A 413 -4.50 12.65 19.42
#